data_ffe78a6b3ec4bdb4fcb2b12cb781fa46
#
_entry.id   ffe78a6b3ec4bdb4fcb2b12cb781fa46
#
_cell.length_a   1.000
_cell.length_b   1.000
_cell.length_c   1.000
_cell.angle_alpha   90.00
_cell.angle_beta   90.00
_cell.angle_gamma   90.00
#
_symmetry.space_group_name_H-M   'P 1'
#
loop_
_entity.id
_entity.type
_entity.pdbx_description
1 polymer ?
#
loop_
_entity_poly.entity_id
_entity_poly.type
_entity_poly.pdbx_seq_one_letter_code
_entity_poly.pdbx_strand_id
1 'polypeptide(L)'
;MYLSHLKVLVPLFVGAALVAGCQQAEPPQKAEVSRPVPILEIPATELHSGLRFPGRVQAEQRAQLAFNVPGRIIEFPVQEGEILDAGSLIARLDPASFEAPLSAARAEFDKARADYARVKTIWEQSQAVARAEVDQKRTAMEVARSSFAAAKKDLEDTRLTAPFDGVIAHRYVENFQNIQAKEPVISLQSTDELEIVIHVPERVMRTEPRRTAAYAQFDDIPGRRFPVTLKSYSSEADPQTQTYEVVLGLTRPQDVTILPGMSAEVLPEAATTGVESSSVAVPLKAIATGPDGDPRVWVVDPDSSRVTSRPVSVGTVQGSNIIVLDGLQVGERIVTAGLAHLREGMLVRPL
;
A
#
# COMPACT_ATOMS: atom_id res chain seq x y z
N MET A 1 97.15 74.92 -27.38
CA MET A 1 98.50 74.44 -27.74
C MET A 1 98.32 73.10 -28.42
N TYR A 2 98.62 73.15 -29.71
CA TYR A 2 99.12 72.16 -30.66
C TYR A 2 98.46 70.81 -30.76
N LEU A 3 98.01 70.55 -31.82
CA LEU A 3 98.44 70.05 -33.18
C LEU A 3 98.16 68.55 -33.25
N SER A 4 97.47 68.09 -34.15
CA SER A 4 97.55 67.96 -35.60
C SER A 4 97.75 66.48 -35.98
N HIS A 5 97.18 66.19 -37.06
CA HIS A 5 97.43 65.24 -38.14
C HIS A 5 96.70 63.92 -38.13
N LEU A 6 95.79 63.71 -39.06
CA LEU A 6 95.86 63.56 -40.52
C LEU A 6 96.13 62.11 -40.96
N LYS A 7 95.24 61.73 -41.87
CA LYS A 7 95.44 60.72 -42.93
C LYS A 7 95.25 59.24 -42.57
N VAL A 8 94.72 58.40 -43.30
CA VAL A 8 94.36 58.21 -44.71
C VAL A 8 93.83 56.82 -44.85
N LEU A 9 92.75 56.67 -45.38
CA LEU A 9 92.37 55.95 -46.59
C LEU A 9 92.48 54.42 -46.69
N VAL A 10 91.44 53.90 -47.24
CA VAL A 10 91.28 52.75 -48.15
C VAL A 10 90.81 51.40 -47.58
N PRO A 11 89.93 50.81 -48.35
CA PRO A 11 88.85 49.89 -47.89
C PRO A 11 89.22 48.43 -48.10
N LEU A 12 88.62 47.59 -47.42
CA LEU A 12 88.50 46.20 -47.89
C LEU A 12 87.13 45.59 -47.49
N PHE A 13 86.52 45.24 -48.56
CA PHE A 13 85.34 44.47 -48.71
C PHE A 13 85.30 43.12 -47.94
N VAL A 14 84.08 42.58 -47.74
CA VAL A 14 83.72 41.18 -47.64
C VAL A 14 83.47 40.63 -46.25
N GLY A 15 82.24 40.18 -46.05
CA GLY A 15 81.83 39.19 -45.04
C GLY A 15 80.47 39.43 -44.36
N ALA A 16 79.39 39.57 -45.15
CA ALA A 16 78.03 39.46 -44.61
C ALA A 16 77.77 38.03 -44.23
N ALA A 17 77.89 37.70 -42.94
CA ALA A 17 77.35 36.45 -42.41
C ALA A 17 75.95 36.74 -41.90
N LEU A 18 74.99 36.32 -42.68
CA LEU A 18 73.57 36.22 -42.28
C LEU A 18 73.41 35.16 -41.18
N VAL A 19 73.26 35.58 -39.94
CA VAL A 19 72.75 34.75 -38.87
C VAL A 19 71.24 34.81 -39.01
N ALA A 20 70.71 33.90 -39.81
CA ALA A 20 69.23 33.59 -39.82
C ALA A 20 68.94 32.93 -38.47
N GLY A 21 68.33 33.69 -37.56
CA GLY A 21 67.66 33.15 -36.37
C GLY A 21 66.54 32.21 -36.81
N CYS A 22 66.72 30.91 -36.58
CA CYS A 22 65.63 29.95 -36.58
C CYS A 22 64.70 30.30 -35.42
N GLN A 23 63.66 31.09 -35.73
CA GLN A 23 62.43 31.05 -34.91
C GLN A 23 61.87 29.65 -35.06
N GLN A 24 62.05 28.83 -34.03
CA GLN A 24 61.33 27.60 -33.87
C GLN A 24 59.82 27.99 -33.80
N ALA A 25 59.12 27.75 -34.87
CA ALA A 25 57.66 27.82 -34.87
C ALA A 25 57.18 26.80 -33.82
N GLU A 26 56.53 27.27 -32.77
CA GLU A 26 55.76 26.40 -31.87
C GLU A 26 54.93 25.46 -32.73
N PRO A 27 54.93 24.12 -32.45
CA PRO A 27 54.11 23.20 -33.20
C PRO A 27 52.66 23.68 -33.06
N PRO A 28 51.84 23.67 -34.15
CA PRO A 28 50.46 24.07 -34.06
C PRO A 28 49.80 23.23 -32.97
N GLN A 29 49.29 23.89 -31.94
CA GLN A 29 48.42 23.24 -30.95
C GLN A 29 47.31 22.51 -31.75
N LYS A 30 47.40 21.18 -31.75
CA LYS A 30 46.37 20.35 -32.36
C LYS A 30 45.07 20.77 -31.73
N ALA A 31 44.18 21.43 -32.47
CA ALA A 31 42.87 21.80 -32.00
C ALA A 31 42.20 20.53 -31.44
N GLU A 32 41.97 20.53 -30.16
CA GLU A 32 41.28 19.38 -29.48
C GLU A 32 39.89 19.27 -30.16
N VAL A 33 39.72 18.23 -30.95
CA VAL A 33 38.46 17.96 -31.63
C VAL A 33 37.44 17.50 -30.61
N SER A 34 36.47 18.35 -30.31
CA SER A 34 35.37 17.96 -29.44
C SER A 34 34.46 16.92 -30.14
N ARG A 35 34.22 15.80 -29.48
CA ARG A 35 33.42 14.70 -30.01
C ARG A 35 31.95 14.85 -29.62
N PRO A 36 31.02 14.79 -30.57
CA PRO A 36 29.59 14.82 -30.25
C PRO A 36 29.20 13.49 -29.61
N VAL A 37 28.57 13.54 -28.43
CA VAL A 37 28.08 12.36 -27.68
C VAL A 37 26.72 12.66 -27.06
N PRO A 38 25.82 11.69 -26.98
CA PRO A 38 24.58 11.87 -26.23
C PRO A 38 24.88 11.89 -24.73
N ILE A 39 24.49 13.00 -24.10
CA ILE A 39 24.67 13.25 -22.68
C ILE A 39 23.29 13.16 -22.01
N LEU A 40 23.24 12.44 -20.87
CA LEU A 40 22.10 12.35 -19.98
C LEU A 40 22.44 13.04 -18.66
N GLU A 41 21.68 14.03 -18.28
CA GLU A 41 21.71 14.58 -16.93
C GLU A 41 20.92 13.66 -16.00
N ILE A 42 21.51 13.27 -14.90
CA ILE A 42 20.88 12.36 -13.93
C ILE A 42 19.76 13.11 -13.23
N PRO A 43 18.47 12.76 -13.48
CA PRO A 43 17.37 13.45 -12.85
C PRO A 43 17.35 13.15 -11.35
N ALA A 44 16.83 14.08 -10.56
CA ALA A 44 16.45 13.85 -9.16
C ALA A 44 15.22 12.94 -9.10
N THR A 45 15.33 11.73 -9.65
CA THR A 45 14.25 10.76 -9.55
C THR A 45 14.47 9.99 -8.25
N GLU A 46 13.60 10.22 -7.29
CA GLU A 46 13.48 9.31 -6.16
C GLU A 46 13.17 7.91 -6.73
N LEU A 47 14.19 7.07 -6.81
CA LEU A 47 13.98 5.65 -7.03
C LEU A 47 13.30 5.12 -5.77
N HIS A 48 11.99 5.23 -5.75
CA HIS A 48 11.19 4.43 -4.83
C HIS A 48 11.57 2.99 -5.12
N SER A 49 12.03 2.28 -4.11
CA SER A 49 12.24 0.84 -4.17
C SER A 49 11.02 0.26 -4.87
N GLY A 50 11.20 -0.33 -6.05
CA GLY A 50 10.11 -0.61 -7.00
C GLY A 50 9.11 -1.66 -6.54
N LEU A 51 8.94 -1.85 -5.23
CA LEU A 51 7.92 -2.71 -4.62
C LEU A 51 6.60 -1.95 -4.61
N ARG A 52 5.68 -2.40 -5.44
CA ARG A 52 4.30 -1.94 -5.46
C ARG A 52 3.40 -3.15 -5.24
N PHE A 53 2.47 -3.02 -4.33
CA PHE A 53 1.53 -4.08 -4.03
C PHE A 53 0.13 -3.62 -4.43
N PRO A 54 -0.47 -4.25 -5.45
CA PRO A 54 -1.86 -3.99 -5.75
C PRO A 54 -2.72 -4.43 -4.57
N GLY A 55 -3.66 -3.59 -4.18
CA GLY A 55 -4.57 -3.81 -3.09
C GLY A 55 -5.99 -3.42 -3.44
N ARG A 56 -6.93 -3.88 -2.62
CA ARG A 56 -8.33 -3.54 -2.72
C ARG A 56 -8.83 -2.96 -1.42
N VAL A 57 -9.53 -1.83 -1.53
CA VAL A 57 -10.20 -1.22 -0.39
C VAL A 57 -11.42 -2.05 0.01
N GLN A 58 -11.57 -2.27 1.28
CA GLN A 58 -12.77 -2.88 1.87
C GLN A 58 -13.17 -2.13 3.14
N ALA A 59 -14.43 -2.28 3.55
CA ALA A 59 -14.87 -1.82 4.86
C ALA A 59 -14.29 -2.75 5.94
N GLU A 60 -13.91 -2.18 7.09
CA GLU A 60 -13.39 -2.96 8.22
C GLU A 60 -14.39 -4.01 8.69
N GLN A 61 -15.67 -3.61 8.79
CA GLN A 61 -16.75 -4.53 9.15
C GLN A 61 -17.69 -4.70 7.98
N ARG A 62 -17.99 -5.96 7.68
CA ARG A 62 -18.98 -6.36 6.69
C ARG A 62 -19.82 -7.48 7.26
N ALA A 63 -21.13 -7.34 7.21
CA ALA A 63 -22.06 -8.37 7.63
C ALA A 63 -23.15 -8.60 6.58
N GLN A 64 -23.38 -9.86 6.25
CA GLN A 64 -24.61 -10.26 5.56
C GLN A 64 -25.65 -10.56 6.63
N LEU A 65 -26.69 -9.74 6.71
CA LEU A 65 -27.73 -9.85 7.72
C LEU A 65 -28.86 -10.69 7.18
N ALA A 66 -29.34 -11.58 8.02
CA ALA A 66 -30.40 -12.53 7.72
C ALA A 66 -31.31 -12.74 8.94
N PHE A 67 -32.54 -13.13 8.73
CA PHE A 67 -33.41 -13.55 9.84
C PHE A 67 -33.04 -14.97 10.30
N ASN A 68 -33.16 -15.22 11.60
CA ASN A 68 -32.97 -16.55 12.17
C ASN A 68 -34.21 -17.43 12.03
N VAL A 69 -35.39 -16.83 11.76
CA VAL A 69 -36.66 -17.48 11.60
C VAL A 69 -37.27 -17.21 10.22
N PRO A 70 -38.00 -18.13 9.62
CA PRO A 70 -38.67 -17.91 8.34
C PRO A 70 -39.92 -17.06 8.53
N GLY A 71 -40.34 -16.36 7.49
CA GLY A 71 -41.59 -15.59 7.52
C GLY A 71 -41.76 -14.65 6.33
N ARG A 72 -42.88 -13.92 6.34
CA ARG A 72 -43.16 -12.89 5.34
C ARG A 72 -42.68 -11.53 5.85
N ILE A 73 -41.93 -10.81 5.05
CA ILE A 73 -41.55 -9.42 5.33
C ILE A 73 -42.77 -8.53 5.21
N ILE A 74 -43.10 -7.76 6.25
CA ILE A 74 -44.19 -6.80 6.27
C ILE A 74 -43.72 -5.34 6.31
N GLU A 75 -42.44 -5.14 6.66
CA GLU A 75 -41.87 -3.81 6.76
C GLU A 75 -40.38 -3.89 6.37
N PHE A 76 -39.98 -3.02 5.42
CA PHE A 76 -38.62 -2.94 4.92
C PHE A 76 -38.33 -1.49 4.49
N PRO A 77 -38.14 -0.60 5.47
CA PRO A 77 -38.09 0.85 5.24
C PRO A 77 -36.79 1.33 4.57
N VAL A 78 -35.72 0.52 4.56
CA VAL A 78 -34.37 0.94 4.19
C VAL A 78 -34.06 0.70 2.71
N GLN A 79 -33.12 1.50 2.16
CA GLN A 79 -32.72 1.46 0.75
C GLN A 79 -31.21 1.21 0.62
N GLU A 80 -30.76 0.75 -0.57
CA GLU A 80 -29.33 0.66 -0.88
C GLU A 80 -28.69 2.05 -0.86
N GLY A 81 -27.48 2.13 -0.28
CA GLY A 81 -26.77 3.40 -0.09
C GLY A 81 -27.18 4.20 1.14
N GLU A 82 -28.22 3.76 1.88
CA GLU A 82 -28.65 4.43 3.11
C GLU A 82 -27.70 4.15 4.26
N ILE A 83 -27.41 5.19 5.05
CA ILE A 83 -26.57 5.10 6.25
C ILE A 83 -27.47 4.81 7.45
N LEU A 84 -27.14 3.81 8.23
CA LEU A 84 -27.87 3.38 9.40
C LEU A 84 -26.99 3.45 10.65
N ASP A 85 -27.60 3.87 11.75
CA ASP A 85 -27.02 3.76 13.09
C ASP A 85 -27.27 2.35 13.64
N ALA A 86 -26.38 1.89 14.54
CA ALA A 86 -26.56 0.63 15.26
C ALA A 86 -27.91 0.58 15.98
N GLY A 87 -28.61 -0.55 15.85
CA GLY A 87 -29.95 -0.74 16.40
C GLY A 87 -31.09 -0.26 15.50
N SER A 88 -30.84 0.44 14.40
CA SER A 88 -31.87 0.86 13.42
C SER A 88 -32.59 -0.35 12.83
N LEU A 89 -33.91 -0.23 12.67
CA LEU A 89 -34.72 -1.28 12.07
C LEU A 89 -34.45 -1.40 10.56
N ILE A 90 -34.04 -2.60 10.15
CA ILE A 90 -33.81 -2.91 8.74
C ILE A 90 -35.05 -3.52 8.12
N ALA A 91 -35.59 -4.56 8.75
CA ALA A 91 -36.76 -5.24 8.26
C ALA A 91 -37.52 -5.92 9.42
N ARG A 92 -38.83 -6.21 9.18
CA ARG A 92 -39.65 -6.92 10.14
C ARG A 92 -40.51 -7.98 9.43
N LEU A 93 -40.52 -9.17 10.01
CA LEU A 93 -41.45 -10.23 9.60
C LEU A 93 -42.82 -10.07 10.26
N ASP A 94 -43.80 -10.75 9.72
CA ASP A 94 -45.13 -10.84 10.33
C ASP A 94 -45.05 -11.57 11.67
N PRO A 95 -45.28 -10.87 12.80
CA PRO A 95 -45.14 -11.45 14.13
C PRO A 95 -46.28 -12.37 14.53
N ALA A 96 -47.42 -12.34 13.82
CA ALA A 96 -48.65 -13.03 14.24
C ALA A 96 -48.43 -14.55 14.44
N SER A 97 -47.60 -15.19 13.61
CA SER A 97 -47.29 -16.62 13.73
C SER A 97 -46.44 -16.97 14.94
N PHE A 98 -45.78 -15.99 15.57
CA PHE A 98 -44.89 -16.15 16.74
C PHE A 98 -45.55 -15.70 18.04
N GLU A 99 -46.54 -14.83 18.02
CA GLU A 99 -47.26 -14.32 19.19
C GLU A 99 -48.08 -15.40 19.88
N ALA A 100 -48.78 -16.25 19.12
CA ALA A 100 -49.59 -17.31 19.68
C ALA A 100 -48.75 -18.40 20.42
N PRO A 101 -47.66 -18.94 19.83
CA PRO A 101 -46.74 -19.83 20.55
C PRO A 101 -46.13 -19.21 21.80
N LEU A 102 -45.73 -17.92 21.74
CA LEU A 102 -45.18 -17.20 22.89
C LEU A 102 -46.23 -17.12 24.03
N SER A 103 -47.47 -16.77 23.73
CA SER A 103 -48.57 -16.72 24.70
C SER A 103 -48.84 -18.07 25.36
N ALA A 104 -48.87 -19.15 24.58
CA ALA A 104 -49.05 -20.52 25.08
C ALA A 104 -47.88 -20.93 26.00
N ALA A 105 -46.61 -20.69 25.57
CA ALA A 105 -45.44 -21.05 26.37
C ALA A 105 -45.36 -20.23 27.67
N ARG A 106 -45.78 -18.95 27.63
CA ARG A 106 -45.91 -18.12 28.82
C ARG A 106 -46.92 -18.69 29.84
N ALA A 107 -48.10 -19.06 29.39
CA ALA A 107 -49.12 -19.61 30.24
C ALA A 107 -48.65 -20.92 30.93
N GLU A 108 -47.99 -21.81 30.18
CA GLU A 108 -47.44 -23.05 30.75
C GLU A 108 -46.32 -22.79 31.75
N PHE A 109 -45.42 -21.82 31.48
CA PHE A 109 -44.41 -21.41 32.45
C PHE A 109 -45.03 -20.82 33.72
N ASP A 110 -46.01 -19.94 33.63
CA ASP A 110 -46.68 -19.34 34.79
C ASP A 110 -47.35 -20.40 35.65
N LYS A 111 -48.05 -21.38 35.01
CA LYS A 111 -48.64 -22.55 35.70
C LYS A 111 -47.60 -23.39 36.40
N ALA A 112 -46.51 -23.81 35.69
CA ALA A 112 -45.46 -24.65 36.27
C ALA A 112 -44.73 -23.96 37.46
N ARG A 113 -44.55 -22.63 37.33
CA ARG A 113 -43.98 -21.79 38.40
C ARG A 113 -44.88 -21.73 39.62
N ALA A 114 -46.17 -21.57 39.44
CA ALA A 114 -47.14 -21.57 40.54
C ALA A 114 -47.22 -22.93 41.25
N ASP A 115 -47.22 -24.04 40.49
CA ASP A 115 -47.21 -25.40 41.04
C ASP A 115 -45.93 -25.69 41.85
N TYR A 116 -44.75 -25.33 41.29
CA TYR A 116 -43.48 -25.46 42.03
C TYR A 116 -43.49 -24.62 43.31
N ALA A 117 -43.90 -23.36 43.25
CA ALA A 117 -43.95 -22.49 44.44
C ALA A 117 -44.86 -23.05 45.53
N ARG A 118 -46.03 -23.63 45.17
CA ARG A 118 -46.99 -24.22 46.07
C ARG A 118 -46.38 -25.46 46.75
N VAL A 119 -45.82 -26.40 45.98
CA VAL A 119 -45.27 -27.67 46.52
C VAL A 119 -44.01 -27.36 47.35
N LYS A 120 -43.16 -26.39 46.96
CA LYS A 120 -42.03 -25.95 47.75
C LYS A 120 -42.42 -25.38 49.08
N THR A 121 -43.47 -24.51 49.14
CA THR A 121 -43.95 -23.94 50.41
C THR A 121 -44.49 -25.01 51.34
N ILE A 122 -45.28 -26.04 50.86
CA ILE A 122 -45.77 -27.17 51.66
C ILE A 122 -44.62 -27.96 52.21
N TRP A 123 -43.61 -28.26 51.39
CA TRP A 123 -42.42 -29.01 51.84
C TRP A 123 -41.62 -28.23 52.89
N GLU A 124 -41.41 -26.93 52.74
CA GLU A 124 -40.66 -26.07 53.70
C GLU A 124 -41.43 -25.94 55.04
N GLN A 125 -42.76 -25.89 55.05
CA GLN A 125 -43.58 -25.69 56.23
C GLN A 125 -43.91 -26.98 57.01
N SER A 126 -44.18 -28.06 56.31
CA SER A 126 -44.72 -29.25 56.93
C SER A 126 -44.04 -30.56 56.52
N GLN A 127 -43.21 -30.54 55.49
CA GLN A 127 -42.61 -31.73 54.87
C GLN A 127 -43.66 -32.80 54.47
N ALA A 128 -44.92 -32.37 54.23
CA ALA A 128 -46.05 -33.24 53.89
C ALA A 128 -45.99 -33.82 52.47
N VAL A 129 -45.02 -33.37 51.65
CA VAL A 129 -44.76 -33.84 50.28
C VAL A 129 -43.33 -34.43 50.21
N ALA A 130 -43.15 -35.40 49.30
CA ALA A 130 -41.84 -35.98 49.07
C ALA A 130 -40.90 -35.00 48.39
N ARG A 131 -39.61 -35.00 48.75
CA ARG A 131 -38.56 -34.18 48.09
C ARG A 131 -38.54 -34.46 46.60
N ALA A 132 -38.74 -35.68 46.15
CA ALA A 132 -38.80 -36.05 44.75
C ALA A 132 -39.88 -35.28 43.97
N GLU A 133 -41.05 -34.98 44.62
CA GLU A 133 -42.13 -34.20 44.03
C GLU A 133 -41.74 -32.72 43.87
N VAL A 134 -41.03 -32.12 44.84
CA VAL A 134 -40.47 -30.79 44.77
C VAL A 134 -39.51 -30.69 43.59
N ASP A 135 -38.57 -31.66 43.48
CA ASP A 135 -37.58 -31.73 42.41
C ASP A 135 -38.23 -31.92 41.05
N GLN A 136 -39.30 -32.76 40.94
CA GLN A 136 -40.10 -32.95 39.74
C GLN A 136 -40.77 -31.63 39.28
N LYS A 137 -41.40 -30.88 40.20
CA LYS A 137 -42.05 -29.62 39.90
C LYS A 137 -41.06 -28.53 39.52
N ARG A 138 -39.86 -28.51 40.15
CA ARG A 138 -38.78 -27.65 39.78
C ARG A 138 -38.32 -27.90 38.34
N THR A 139 -38.05 -29.15 37.98
CA THR A 139 -37.67 -29.55 36.63
C THR A 139 -38.73 -29.16 35.61
N ALA A 140 -40.02 -29.40 35.91
CA ALA A 140 -41.13 -29.00 35.03
C ALA A 140 -41.14 -27.47 34.79
N MET A 141 -40.95 -26.68 35.85
CA MET A 141 -40.85 -25.21 35.73
C MET A 141 -39.65 -24.80 34.87
N GLU A 142 -38.46 -25.43 35.07
CA GLU A 142 -37.26 -25.12 34.28
C GLU A 142 -37.44 -25.44 32.80
N VAL A 143 -38.07 -26.56 32.45
CA VAL A 143 -38.42 -26.93 31.08
C VAL A 143 -39.40 -25.89 30.47
N ALA A 144 -40.48 -25.55 31.19
CA ALA A 144 -41.42 -24.54 30.71
C ALA A 144 -40.77 -23.16 30.55
N ARG A 145 -39.85 -22.79 31.45
CA ARG A 145 -39.07 -21.55 31.32
C ARG A 145 -38.23 -21.52 30.05
N SER A 146 -37.58 -22.64 29.72
CA SER A 146 -36.76 -22.77 28.52
C SER A 146 -37.62 -22.63 27.24
N SER A 147 -38.77 -23.27 27.23
CA SER A 147 -39.73 -23.16 26.13
C SER A 147 -40.28 -21.72 25.93
N PHE A 148 -40.58 -21.04 27.05
CA PHE A 148 -40.95 -19.62 27.01
C PHE A 148 -39.83 -18.73 26.48
N ALA A 149 -38.59 -18.94 26.91
CA ALA A 149 -37.43 -18.21 26.46
C ALA A 149 -37.18 -18.43 24.95
N ALA A 150 -37.35 -19.66 24.43
CA ALA A 150 -37.22 -19.96 23.02
C ALA A 150 -38.31 -19.24 22.19
N ALA A 151 -39.56 -19.35 22.55
CA ALA A 151 -40.64 -18.67 21.84
C ALA A 151 -40.49 -17.11 21.88
N LYS A 152 -39.99 -16.58 22.98
CA LYS A 152 -39.68 -15.14 23.10
C LYS A 152 -38.57 -14.75 22.12
N LYS A 153 -37.52 -15.56 22.04
CA LYS A 153 -36.40 -15.33 21.12
C LYS A 153 -36.86 -15.40 19.66
N ASP A 154 -37.71 -16.35 19.31
CA ASP A 154 -38.27 -16.48 17.96
C ASP A 154 -39.07 -15.21 17.56
N LEU A 155 -39.84 -14.63 18.48
CA LEU A 155 -40.53 -13.36 18.23
C LEU A 155 -39.54 -12.17 18.12
N GLU A 156 -38.52 -12.12 18.96
CA GLU A 156 -37.45 -11.10 18.83
C GLU A 156 -36.76 -11.20 17.49
N ASP A 157 -36.48 -12.41 17.00
CA ASP A 157 -35.81 -12.69 15.74
C ASP A 157 -36.69 -12.38 14.50
N THR A 158 -37.95 -11.97 14.68
CA THR A 158 -38.77 -11.36 13.62
C THR A 158 -38.33 -9.93 13.28
N ARG A 159 -37.46 -9.31 14.06
CA ARG A 159 -36.95 -7.97 13.84
C ARG A 159 -35.47 -8.03 13.48
N LEU A 160 -35.13 -7.53 12.31
CA LEU A 160 -33.75 -7.41 11.86
C LEU A 160 -33.29 -5.98 12.09
N THR A 161 -32.22 -5.81 12.87
CA THR A 161 -31.64 -4.51 13.21
C THR A 161 -30.17 -4.45 12.82
N ALA A 162 -29.64 -3.25 12.61
CA ALA A 162 -28.24 -3.02 12.31
C ALA A 162 -27.36 -3.33 13.54
N PRO A 163 -26.35 -4.21 13.42
CA PRO A 163 -25.48 -4.54 14.54
C PRO A 163 -24.40 -3.49 14.81
N PHE A 164 -24.09 -2.62 13.84
CA PHE A 164 -23.12 -1.52 13.90
C PHE A 164 -23.53 -0.41 12.93
N ASP A 165 -22.91 0.76 13.09
CA ASP A 165 -23.12 1.91 12.19
C ASP A 165 -22.53 1.63 10.81
N GLY A 166 -23.31 1.84 9.76
CA GLY A 166 -22.86 1.48 8.43
C GLY A 166 -23.79 1.87 7.30
N VAL A 167 -23.39 1.55 6.09
CA VAL A 167 -24.14 1.76 4.86
C VAL A 167 -24.64 0.43 4.29
N ILE A 168 -25.85 0.42 3.77
CA ILE A 168 -26.40 -0.73 3.06
C ILE A 168 -25.73 -0.85 1.70
N ALA A 169 -24.89 -1.87 1.51
CA ALA A 169 -24.21 -2.12 0.25
C ALA A 169 -25.13 -2.80 -0.79
N HIS A 170 -25.93 -3.78 -0.35
CA HIS A 170 -26.84 -4.53 -1.21
C HIS A 170 -28.07 -4.96 -0.45
N ARG A 171 -29.19 -5.01 -1.18
CA ARG A 171 -30.48 -5.56 -0.76
C ARG A 171 -30.79 -6.78 -1.60
N TYR A 172 -30.97 -7.95 -0.98
CA TYR A 172 -31.14 -9.23 -1.68
C TYR A 172 -32.60 -9.63 -1.82
N VAL A 173 -33.53 -9.01 -1.04
CA VAL A 173 -34.95 -9.37 -0.97
C VAL A 173 -35.83 -8.14 -1.06
N GLU A 174 -37.10 -8.36 -1.41
CA GLU A 174 -38.09 -7.30 -1.56
C GLU A 174 -39.10 -7.30 -0.41
N ASN A 175 -39.81 -6.17 -0.25
CA ASN A 175 -40.92 -6.08 0.72
C ASN A 175 -42.04 -7.04 0.32
N PHE A 176 -42.72 -7.60 1.33
CA PHE A 176 -43.77 -8.62 1.19
C PHE A 176 -43.32 -9.99 0.64
N GLN A 177 -42.05 -10.22 0.48
CA GLN A 177 -41.46 -11.51 0.11
C GLN A 177 -41.50 -12.49 1.29
N ASN A 178 -41.73 -13.78 1.01
CA ASN A 178 -41.51 -14.85 1.97
C ASN A 178 -40.04 -15.28 1.91
N ILE A 179 -39.41 -15.37 3.08
CA ILE A 179 -37.99 -15.74 3.21
C ILE A 179 -37.84 -16.97 4.08
N GLN A 180 -36.70 -17.66 3.88
CA GLN A 180 -36.27 -18.77 4.71
C GLN A 180 -35.35 -18.26 5.84
N ALA A 181 -35.21 -19.06 6.91
CA ALA A 181 -34.22 -18.79 7.95
C ALA A 181 -32.81 -18.78 7.33
N LYS A 182 -31.97 -17.80 7.74
CA LYS A 182 -30.56 -17.58 7.29
C LYS A 182 -30.42 -17.20 5.80
N GLU A 183 -31.53 -16.90 5.10
CA GLU A 183 -31.48 -16.30 3.77
C GLU A 183 -30.95 -14.85 3.87
N PRO A 184 -29.90 -14.45 3.09
CA PRO A 184 -29.39 -13.09 3.13
C PRO A 184 -30.45 -12.05 2.76
N VAL A 185 -30.64 -11.03 3.59
CA VAL A 185 -31.57 -9.93 3.40
C VAL A 185 -30.87 -8.68 2.89
N ILE A 186 -29.82 -8.28 3.58
CA ILE A 186 -28.96 -7.14 3.18
C ILE A 186 -27.48 -7.44 3.45
N SER A 187 -26.62 -6.67 2.80
CA SER A 187 -25.20 -6.52 3.15
C SER A 187 -24.99 -5.15 3.77
N LEU A 188 -24.54 -5.12 5.02
CA LEU A 188 -24.17 -3.90 5.74
C LEU A 188 -22.65 -3.77 5.80
N GLN A 189 -22.10 -2.57 5.59
CA GLN A 189 -20.68 -2.25 5.64
C GLN A 189 -20.44 -1.03 6.52
N SER A 190 -19.39 -1.07 7.35
CA SER A 190 -18.99 0.09 8.16
C SER A 190 -18.56 1.25 7.27
N THR A 191 -18.80 2.48 7.74
CA THR A 191 -18.44 3.70 7.01
C THR A 191 -17.18 4.35 7.52
N ASP A 192 -16.80 4.14 8.76
CA ASP A 192 -15.80 4.96 9.46
C ASP A 192 -14.37 4.51 9.20
N GLU A 193 -14.15 3.20 9.17
CA GLU A 193 -12.84 2.62 8.97
C GLU A 193 -12.78 1.79 7.69
N LEU A 194 -11.74 2.09 6.90
CA LEU A 194 -11.44 1.38 5.68
C LEU A 194 -10.15 0.57 5.86
N GLU A 195 -10.07 -0.52 5.14
CA GLU A 195 -8.90 -1.37 5.07
C GLU A 195 -8.46 -1.57 3.63
N ILE A 196 -7.17 -1.76 3.43
CA ILE A 196 -6.62 -2.16 2.15
C ILE A 196 -6.01 -3.54 2.32
N VAL A 197 -6.53 -4.50 1.59
CA VAL A 197 -5.98 -5.84 1.54
C VAL A 197 -5.02 -5.95 0.38
N ILE A 198 -3.79 -6.35 0.69
CA ILE A 198 -2.72 -6.62 -0.29
C ILE A 198 -2.20 -8.04 -0.13
N HIS A 199 -1.61 -8.57 -1.20
CA HIS A 199 -0.97 -9.87 -1.21
C HIS A 199 0.55 -9.70 -1.40
N VAL A 200 1.32 -10.07 -0.38
CA VAL A 200 2.76 -9.87 -0.33
C VAL A 200 3.49 -11.20 -0.53
N PRO A 201 4.39 -11.33 -1.53
CA PRO A 201 5.17 -12.55 -1.74
C PRO A 201 6.05 -12.91 -0.54
N GLU A 202 6.23 -14.20 -0.29
CA GLU A 202 7.03 -14.72 0.84
C GLU A 202 8.43 -14.08 0.93
N ARG A 203 9.10 -13.93 -0.21
CA ARG A 203 10.45 -13.33 -0.27
C ARG A 203 10.49 -11.93 0.34
N VAL A 204 9.43 -11.14 0.18
CA VAL A 204 9.34 -9.77 0.70
C VAL A 204 9.04 -9.79 2.19
N MET A 205 8.11 -10.65 2.63
CA MET A 205 7.78 -10.81 4.06
C MET A 205 8.98 -11.21 4.92
N ARG A 206 10.00 -11.85 4.33
CA ARG A 206 11.24 -12.26 5.01
C ARG A 206 12.26 -11.14 5.16
N THR A 207 12.27 -10.19 4.23
CA THR A 207 13.29 -9.13 4.13
C THR A 207 12.84 -7.80 4.68
N GLU A 208 11.54 -7.49 4.56
CA GLU A 208 11.02 -6.21 5.03
C GLU A 208 10.68 -6.24 6.52
N PRO A 209 11.12 -5.24 7.30
CA PRO A 209 10.75 -5.15 8.72
C PRO A 209 9.24 -4.90 8.85
N ARG A 210 8.60 -5.60 9.76
CA ARG A 210 7.15 -5.59 10.05
C ARG A 210 6.59 -4.22 10.50
N ARG A 211 7.39 -3.17 10.52
CA ARG A 211 7.05 -1.80 10.94
C ARG A 211 7.37 -0.75 9.89
N THR A 212 7.50 -1.13 8.64
CA THR A 212 7.73 -0.17 7.57
C THR A 212 6.45 0.65 7.39
N ALA A 213 6.56 1.97 7.51
CA ALA A 213 5.48 2.86 7.11
C ALA A 213 5.19 2.64 5.62
N ALA A 214 3.94 2.75 5.24
CA ALA A 214 3.52 2.56 3.86
C ALA A 214 2.46 3.61 3.49
N TYR A 215 2.35 3.86 2.20
CA TYR A 215 1.35 4.76 1.65
C TYR A 215 0.53 4.04 0.58
N ALA A 216 -0.76 4.31 0.58
CA ALA A 216 -1.65 3.92 -0.51
C ALA A 216 -1.74 5.06 -1.54
N GLN A 217 -1.77 4.70 -2.81
CA GLN A 217 -2.08 5.58 -3.94
C GLN A 217 -3.25 5.00 -4.72
N PHE A 218 -4.08 5.89 -5.24
CA PHE A 218 -5.23 5.55 -6.06
C PHE A 218 -5.07 6.16 -7.44
N ASP A 219 -5.29 5.40 -8.49
CA ASP A 219 -5.16 5.89 -9.87
C ASP A 219 -6.13 7.05 -10.16
N ASP A 220 -7.33 6.98 -9.55
CA ASP A 220 -8.36 8.01 -9.69
C ASP A 220 -8.06 9.30 -8.92
N ILE A 221 -7.02 9.30 -8.04
CA ILE A 221 -6.64 10.44 -7.20
C ILE A 221 -5.12 10.68 -7.37
N PRO A 222 -4.70 11.17 -8.54
CA PRO A 222 -3.29 11.31 -8.86
C PRO A 222 -2.58 12.32 -7.94
N GLY A 223 -1.33 12.02 -7.59
CA GLY A 223 -0.47 12.91 -6.82
C GLY A 223 -0.72 12.93 -5.32
N ARG A 224 -1.65 12.12 -4.79
CA ARG A 224 -1.90 12.01 -3.35
C ARG A 224 -1.47 10.66 -2.79
N ARG A 225 -0.84 10.72 -1.62
CA ARG A 225 -0.43 9.54 -0.84
C ARG A 225 -1.22 9.52 0.46
N PHE A 226 -1.78 8.38 0.80
CA PHE A 226 -2.55 8.19 2.02
C PHE A 226 -1.77 7.27 2.95
N PRO A 227 -1.42 7.72 4.15
CA PRO A 227 -0.72 6.88 5.10
C PRO A 227 -1.58 5.68 5.49
N VAL A 228 -0.97 4.49 5.51
CA VAL A 228 -1.62 3.26 5.93
C VAL A 228 -0.84 2.62 7.07
N THR A 229 -1.53 1.93 7.95
CA THR A 229 -0.97 1.26 9.12
C THR A 229 -1.21 -0.23 9.04
N LEU A 230 -0.22 -1.04 9.40
CA LEU A 230 -0.40 -2.49 9.46
C LEU A 230 -1.38 -2.85 10.58
N LYS A 231 -2.52 -3.45 10.23
CA LYS A 231 -3.49 -4.02 11.18
C LYS A 231 -3.18 -5.49 11.48
N SER A 232 -3.09 -6.28 10.43
CA SER A 232 -2.85 -7.72 10.57
C SER A 232 -2.21 -8.30 9.31
N TYR A 233 -1.70 -9.51 9.42
CA TYR A 233 -1.26 -10.31 8.29
C TYR A 233 -1.54 -11.78 8.57
N SER A 234 -1.79 -12.56 7.50
CA SER A 234 -1.96 -14.00 7.60
C SER A 234 -0.68 -14.64 8.11
N SER A 235 -0.81 -15.62 8.99
CA SER A 235 0.33 -16.44 9.48
C SER A 235 0.71 -17.56 8.51
N GLU A 236 -0.14 -17.83 7.51
CA GLU A 236 0.04 -18.88 6.51
C GLU A 236 -0.06 -18.25 5.12
N ALA A 237 0.83 -18.67 4.22
CA ALA A 237 0.78 -18.24 2.83
C ALA A 237 -0.33 -18.99 2.09
N ASP A 238 -1.00 -18.32 1.18
CA ASP A 238 -1.91 -18.95 0.23
C ASP A 238 -1.11 -19.95 -0.62
N PRO A 239 -1.50 -21.25 -0.63
CA PRO A 239 -0.72 -22.30 -1.31
C PRO A 239 -0.71 -22.16 -2.84
N GLN A 240 -1.67 -21.44 -3.43
CA GLN A 240 -1.75 -21.28 -4.88
C GLN A 240 -0.90 -20.11 -5.36
N THR A 241 -0.93 -19.00 -4.63
CA THR A 241 -0.26 -17.75 -5.01
C THR A 241 1.08 -17.55 -4.34
N GLN A 242 1.40 -18.30 -3.28
CA GLN A 242 2.59 -18.16 -2.43
C GLN A 242 2.75 -16.75 -1.87
N THR A 243 1.61 -16.13 -1.51
CA THR A 243 1.56 -14.78 -0.94
C THR A 243 0.90 -14.81 0.43
N TYR A 244 1.28 -13.86 1.25
CA TYR A 244 0.62 -13.58 2.53
C TYR A 244 -0.39 -12.47 2.34
N GLU A 245 -1.59 -12.65 2.86
CA GLU A 245 -2.56 -11.58 2.95
C GLU A 245 -2.13 -10.60 4.06
N VAL A 246 -2.07 -9.33 3.72
CA VAL A 246 -1.73 -8.24 4.65
C VAL A 246 -2.86 -7.22 4.61
N VAL A 247 -3.39 -6.93 5.79
CA VAL A 247 -4.47 -5.97 6.00
C VAL A 247 -3.88 -4.68 6.57
N LEU A 248 -4.11 -3.60 5.86
CA LEU A 248 -3.64 -2.26 6.21
C LEU A 248 -4.84 -1.38 6.53
N GLY A 249 -4.81 -0.70 7.66
CA GLY A 249 -5.80 0.29 8.05
C GLY A 249 -5.58 1.59 7.28
N LEU A 250 -6.65 2.12 6.71
CA LEU A 250 -6.68 3.41 6.04
C LEU A 250 -7.63 4.34 6.78
N THR A 251 -7.12 5.40 7.38
CA THR A 251 -7.96 6.45 7.96
C THR A 251 -8.67 7.20 6.83
N ARG A 252 -9.98 7.26 6.90
CA ARG A 252 -10.82 7.92 5.88
C ARG A 252 -10.47 9.41 5.78
N PRO A 253 -10.03 9.91 4.61
CA PRO A 253 -9.81 11.33 4.42
C PRO A 253 -11.15 12.06 4.35
N GLN A 254 -11.23 13.27 4.92
CA GLN A 254 -12.47 14.05 4.94
C GLN A 254 -12.76 14.78 3.61
N ASP A 255 -11.74 14.99 2.80
CA ASP A 255 -11.79 15.78 1.57
C ASP A 255 -11.88 14.96 0.27
N VAL A 256 -11.80 13.62 0.39
CA VAL A 256 -11.88 12.70 -0.74
C VAL A 256 -12.73 11.50 -0.38
N THR A 257 -13.63 11.12 -1.26
CA THR A 257 -14.46 9.93 -1.08
C THR A 257 -13.70 8.69 -1.55
N ILE A 258 -13.32 7.83 -0.62
CA ILE A 258 -12.79 6.49 -0.90
C ILE A 258 -13.87 5.48 -0.55
N LEU A 259 -14.21 4.60 -1.49
CA LEU A 259 -15.27 3.62 -1.34
C LEU A 259 -14.71 2.19 -1.31
N PRO A 260 -15.33 1.28 -0.55
CA PRO A 260 -15.04 -0.14 -0.64
C PRO A 260 -15.18 -0.64 -2.08
N GLY A 261 -14.23 -1.46 -2.52
CA GLY A 261 -14.15 -1.97 -3.88
C GLY A 261 -13.16 -1.24 -4.79
N MET A 262 -12.72 -0.03 -4.43
CA MET A 262 -11.68 0.69 -5.18
C MET A 262 -10.34 -0.06 -5.14
N SER A 263 -9.58 0.05 -6.24
CA SER A 263 -8.22 -0.47 -6.31
C SER A 263 -7.23 0.58 -5.80
N ALA A 264 -6.20 0.12 -5.11
CA ALA A 264 -5.13 0.96 -4.60
C ALA A 264 -3.77 0.29 -4.87
N GLU A 265 -2.73 1.08 -5.04
CA GLU A 265 -1.35 0.61 -4.97
C GLU A 265 -0.75 0.99 -3.61
N VAL A 266 -0.19 0.01 -2.91
CA VAL A 266 0.52 0.24 -1.66
C VAL A 266 2.02 0.25 -1.92
N LEU A 267 2.66 1.32 -1.48
CA LEU A 267 4.10 1.54 -1.57
C LEU A 267 4.68 1.56 -0.16
N PRO A 268 5.62 0.67 0.16
CA PRO A 268 6.39 0.78 1.40
C PRO A 268 7.16 2.11 1.39
N GLU A 269 7.18 2.81 2.51
CA GLU A 269 8.13 3.89 2.70
C GLU A 269 9.52 3.26 2.73
N ALA A 270 10.39 3.69 1.82
CA ALA A 270 11.77 3.25 1.84
C ALA A 270 12.34 3.56 3.24
N ALA A 271 12.77 2.52 3.96
CA ALA A 271 13.46 2.74 5.21
C ALA A 271 14.63 3.68 4.89
N THR A 272 14.56 4.91 5.36
CA THR A 272 15.70 5.81 5.44
C THR A 272 16.66 5.22 6.49
N THR A 273 17.27 4.09 6.15
CA THR A 273 18.53 3.72 6.77
C THR A 273 19.46 4.81 6.32
N GLY A 274 19.94 5.62 7.27
CA GLY A 274 20.72 6.84 7.10
C GLY A 274 22.06 6.72 6.34
N VAL A 275 22.04 6.02 5.25
CA VAL A 275 22.97 6.08 4.13
C VAL A 275 22.17 6.74 3.02
N GLU A 276 22.49 7.97 2.70
CA GLU A 276 22.15 8.63 1.44
C GLU A 276 22.75 7.80 0.28
N SER A 277 22.26 6.59 0.09
CA SER A 277 22.56 5.83 -1.10
C SER A 277 21.71 6.47 -2.19
N SER A 278 22.25 7.47 -2.84
CA SER A 278 21.72 8.06 -4.06
C SER A 278 21.79 7.02 -5.19
N SER A 279 21.00 5.96 -5.06
CA SER A 279 20.87 5.00 -6.13
C SER A 279 20.16 5.65 -7.31
N VAL A 280 20.78 5.62 -8.47
CA VAL A 280 20.33 6.31 -9.68
C VAL A 280 20.05 5.29 -10.77
N ALA A 281 18.92 5.40 -11.45
CA ALA A 281 18.65 4.59 -12.63
C ALA A 281 19.30 5.21 -13.87
N VAL A 282 20.22 4.47 -14.49
CA VAL A 282 20.87 4.90 -15.73
C VAL A 282 20.59 3.87 -16.84
N PRO A 283 20.52 4.30 -18.11
CA PRO A 283 20.38 3.37 -19.21
C PRO A 283 21.52 2.35 -19.21
N LEU A 284 21.23 1.08 -19.37
CA LEU A 284 22.23 -0.01 -19.39
C LEU A 284 23.36 0.27 -20.38
N LYS A 285 23.07 0.92 -21.51
CA LYS A 285 24.04 1.34 -22.51
C LYS A 285 25.03 2.42 -22.05
N ALA A 286 24.80 3.08 -20.89
CA ALA A 286 25.71 4.05 -20.31
C ALA A 286 26.82 3.40 -19.46
N ILE A 287 26.71 2.10 -19.17
CA ILE A 287 27.71 1.35 -18.44
C ILE A 287 28.78 0.82 -19.39
N ALA A 288 30.01 1.21 -19.15
CA ALA A 288 31.20 0.66 -19.79
C ALA A 288 31.85 -0.38 -18.90
N THR A 289 32.58 -1.31 -19.48
CA THR A 289 33.41 -2.26 -18.74
C THR A 289 34.86 -1.72 -18.72
N GLY A 290 35.44 -1.58 -17.54
CA GLY A 290 36.82 -1.19 -17.36
C GLY A 290 37.79 -2.28 -17.76
N PRO A 291 39.12 -1.99 -17.76
CA PRO A 291 40.17 -2.95 -18.07
C PRO A 291 40.16 -4.19 -17.16
N ASP A 292 39.75 -3.99 -15.90
CA ASP A 292 39.68 -5.03 -14.87
C ASP A 292 38.37 -5.81 -14.85
N GLY A 293 37.44 -5.49 -15.79
CA GLY A 293 36.09 -6.07 -15.84
C GLY A 293 35.05 -5.30 -15.00
N ASP A 294 35.45 -4.28 -14.27
CA ASP A 294 34.56 -3.51 -13.39
C ASP A 294 33.64 -2.57 -14.17
N PRO A 295 32.38 -2.39 -13.73
CA PRO A 295 31.46 -1.46 -14.34
C PRO A 295 31.90 0.00 -14.10
N ARG A 296 31.86 0.80 -15.14
CA ARG A 296 32.25 2.22 -15.14
C ARG A 296 31.28 3.08 -15.92
N VAL A 297 31.23 4.36 -15.58
CA VAL A 297 30.49 5.38 -16.34
C VAL A 297 31.41 6.51 -16.74
N TRP A 298 31.09 7.18 -17.84
CA TRP A 298 31.79 8.38 -18.27
C TRP A 298 30.99 9.61 -17.81
N VAL A 299 31.55 10.32 -16.82
CA VAL A 299 30.98 11.55 -16.26
C VAL A 299 31.54 12.74 -17.03
N VAL A 300 30.69 13.67 -17.41
CA VAL A 300 31.06 14.90 -18.11
C VAL A 300 31.18 16.03 -17.09
N ASP A 301 32.34 16.62 -16.99
CA ASP A 301 32.56 17.81 -16.19
C ASP A 301 31.82 19.03 -16.82
N PRO A 302 30.97 19.74 -16.05
CA PRO A 302 30.12 20.80 -16.59
C PRO A 302 30.92 22.02 -17.08
N ASP A 303 32.07 22.30 -16.47
CA ASP A 303 32.84 23.50 -16.76
C ASP A 303 33.85 23.29 -17.89
N SER A 304 34.54 22.14 -17.89
CA SER A 304 35.58 21.83 -18.88
C SER A 304 35.07 21.03 -20.08
N SER A 305 33.83 20.49 -20.03
CA SER A 305 33.26 19.56 -21.02
C SER A 305 34.18 18.34 -21.29
N ARG A 306 34.99 17.93 -20.33
CA ARG A 306 35.85 16.75 -20.39
C ARG A 306 35.20 15.55 -19.72
N VAL A 307 35.47 14.37 -20.28
CA VAL A 307 34.95 13.12 -19.69
C VAL A 307 35.99 12.47 -18.78
N THR A 308 35.51 11.98 -17.64
CA THR A 308 36.26 11.21 -16.65
C THR A 308 35.60 9.87 -16.44
N SER A 309 36.38 8.79 -16.50
CA SER A 309 35.91 7.43 -16.23
C SER A 309 35.84 7.19 -14.72
N ARG A 310 34.62 6.92 -14.22
CA ARG A 310 34.41 6.67 -12.79
C ARG A 310 33.88 5.24 -12.56
N PRO A 311 34.48 4.45 -11.68
CA PRO A 311 33.96 3.16 -11.28
C PRO A 311 32.62 3.35 -10.54
N VAL A 312 31.67 2.42 -10.75
CA VAL A 312 30.35 2.45 -10.12
C VAL A 312 29.97 1.09 -9.60
N SER A 313 29.22 1.06 -8.51
CA SER A 313 28.58 -0.16 -8.02
C SER A 313 27.19 -0.29 -8.66
N VAL A 314 26.95 -1.37 -9.37
CA VAL A 314 25.68 -1.61 -10.04
C VAL A 314 24.83 -2.64 -9.31
N GLY A 315 23.53 -2.42 -9.31
CA GLY A 315 22.52 -3.31 -8.74
C GLY A 315 21.72 -4.05 -9.80
N THR A 316 20.42 -4.13 -9.61
CA THR A 316 19.48 -4.85 -10.49
C THR A 316 19.18 -4.10 -11.78
N VAL A 317 18.96 -4.85 -12.87
CA VAL A 317 18.48 -4.31 -14.13
C VAL A 317 16.94 -4.22 -14.09
N GLN A 318 16.40 -3.06 -14.45
CA GLN A 318 14.96 -2.80 -14.53
C GLN A 318 14.62 -2.30 -15.95
N GLY A 319 14.05 -3.17 -16.77
CA GLY A 319 13.74 -2.87 -18.16
C GLY A 319 15.01 -2.50 -18.96
N SER A 320 15.11 -1.27 -19.47
CA SER A 320 16.28 -0.75 -20.20
C SER A 320 17.31 -0.05 -19.33
N ASN A 321 17.04 0.04 -18.01
CA ASN A 321 17.88 0.76 -17.06
C ASN A 321 18.56 -0.19 -16.07
N ILE A 322 19.68 0.22 -15.53
CA ILE A 322 20.36 -0.43 -14.42
C ILE A 322 20.45 0.53 -13.24
N ILE A 323 20.27 0.02 -12.04
CA ILE A 323 20.38 0.81 -10.81
C ILE A 323 21.86 0.90 -10.45
N VAL A 324 22.40 2.11 -10.37
CA VAL A 324 23.73 2.40 -9.81
C VAL A 324 23.53 2.67 -8.32
N LEU A 325 24.16 1.85 -7.48
CA LEU A 325 24.06 1.90 -6.02
C LEU A 325 25.04 2.93 -5.41
N ASP A 326 26.19 3.14 -6.06
CA ASP A 326 27.23 4.04 -5.61
C ASP A 326 28.09 4.53 -6.77
N GLY A 327 28.68 5.72 -6.62
CA GLY A 327 29.59 6.32 -7.61
C GLY A 327 28.98 7.40 -8.51
N LEU A 328 27.67 7.69 -8.41
CA LEU A 328 27.02 8.77 -9.15
C LEU A 328 26.15 9.63 -8.22
N GLN A 329 26.04 10.91 -8.59
CA GLN A 329 25.19 11.87 -7.88
C GLN A 329 24.09 12.44 -8.80
N VAL A 330 22.99 12.83 -8.20
CA VAL A 330 21.91 13.54 -8.90
C VAL A 330 22.43 14.85 -9.47
N GLY A 331 22.05 15.18 -10.72
CA GLY A 331 22.52 16.36 -11.43
C GLY A 331 23.81 16.17 -12.20
N GLU A 332 24.54 15.07 -12.01
CA GLU A 332 25.71 14.76 -12.83
C GLU A 332 25.31 14.42 -14.27
N ARG A 333 26.20 14.70 -15.20
CA ARG A 333 26.03 14.43 -16.63
C ARG A 333 26.85 13.22 -17.03
N ILE A 334 26.20 12.22 -17.62
CA ILE A 334 26.85 10.99 -18.09
C ILE A 334 26.69 10.79 -19.59
N VAL A 335 27.67 10.16 -20.22
CA VAL A 335 27.58 9.78 -21.63
C VAL A 335 26.81 8.46 -21.77
N THR A 336 25.84 8.42 -22.68
CA THR A 336 24.95 7.24 -22.84
C THR A 336 25.21 6.43 -24.10
N ALA A 337 26.08 6.88 -25.01
CA ALA A 337 26.47 6.09 -26.19
C ALA A 337 27.87 6.49 -26.70
N GLY A 338 28.51 5.60 -27.46
CA GLY A 338 29.83 5.83 -28.03
C GLY A 338 30.99 5.60 -27.03
N LEU A 339 30.76 4.92 -25.92
CA LEU A 339 31.68 4.73 -24.78
C LEU A 339 33.02 4.12 -25.20
N ALA A 340 33.04 3.18 -26.14
CA ALA A 340 34.26 2.47 -26.60
C ALA A 340 35.32 3.40 -27.22
N HIS A 341 34.93 4.61 -27.58
CA HIS A 341 35.79 5.58 -28.24
C HIS A 341 36.25 6.72 -27.32
N LEU A 342 35.80 6.75 -26.09
CA LEU A 342 36.17 7.75 -25.12
C LEU A 342 37.47 7.41 -24.44
N ARG A 343 38.22 8.47 -24.10
CA ARG A 343 39.45 8.39 -23.33
C ARG A 343 39.42 9.41 -22.20
N GLU A 344 40.16 9.14 -21.15
CA GLU A 344 40.28 10.05 -20.02
C GLU A 344 40.67 11.46 -20.47
N GLY A 345 39.95 12.47 -19.97
CA GLY A 345 40.16 13.88 -20.29
C GLY A 345 39.73 14.33 -21.70
N MET A 346 39.11 13.45 -22.51
CA MET A 346 38.65 13.83 -23.87
C MET A 346 37.58 14.91 -23.82
N LEU A 347 37.68 15.90 -24.72
CA LEU A 347 36.69 16.95 -24.87
C LEU A 347 35.46 16.41 -25.63
N VAL A 348 34.28 16.59 -25.03
CA VAL A 348 33.01 16.17 -25.64
C VAL A 348 32.04 17.35 -25.74
N ARG A 349 31.04 17.22 -26.62
CA ARG A 349 29.92 18.15 -26.72
C ARG A 349 28.61 17.38 -26.82
N PRO A 350 27.50 17.95 -26.34
CA PRO A 350 26.17 17.37 -26.56
C PRO A 350 25.90 17.16 -28.05
N LEU A 351 25.19 16.07 -28.35
CA LEU A 351 24.82 15.73 -29.74
C LEU A 351 23.61 16.55 -30.16
#